data_96f7ac6f3d269ecd4b2af0a26c8dc5be
#
_entry.id   96f7ac6f3d269ecd4b2af0a26c8dc5be
#
_cell.length_a   1.000
_cell.length_b   1.000
_cell.length_c   1.000
_cell.angle_alpha   90.00
_cell.angle_beta   90.00
_cell.angle_gamma   90.00
#
_symmetry.space_group_name_H-M   'P 1'
#
loop_
_entity.id
_entity.type
_entity.pdbx_description
1 polymer ?
#
loop_
_entity_poly.entity_id
_entity_poly.type
_entity_poly.pdbx_seq_one_letter_code
_entity_poly.pdbx_strand_id
1 'polypeptide(L)'
;MVSYAGIWSRGATSDRRDPHLPEHTLLAIDAGQTGIKTRLVTAEGTAQEWLFPGVLTDRPLLSQLTTVVAEVTRVTGQAPHTVTFGVSGLTSADDEADALMPHPDLAGVHRIVVTHDSVTSFLGVLGDQQGAVVAAGTGVVTLGVGPEHSTRVDGWGYIMGDAGSGYWIGRAALDAVMRAHDGRGPATSLTSVVQERWPDLEIAYVALQSSHDRVRTVASFAAPTAAHAASGDEVSTRICHAAAAELATAVLAALRVTDAPADAAVGAIGGVFGSDVIRSAFESAVRAERPDARFVAAAGSGLDGAVALAGLESGHPLHERFAERTR
;
A
#
# COMPACT_ATOMS: atom_id res chain seq x y z
N MET A 1 -24.11 2.47 -5.84
CA MET A 1 -24.22 2.61 -4.37
C MET A 1 -24.49 1.22 -3.83
N VAL A 2 -23.46 0.51 -3.36
CA VAL A 2 -23.59 -0.83 -2.76
C VAL A 2 -23.22 -0.65 -1.29
N SER A 3 -24.21 -0.73 -0.42
CA SER A 3 -24.07 -0.65 1.03
C SER A 3 -23.70 -2.06 1.52
N TYR A 4 -22.51 -2.24 2.07
CA TYR A 4 -22.15 -3.40 2.87
C TYR A 4 -22.17 -3.02 4.34
N ALA A 5 -23.31 -3.27 4.99
CA ALA A 5 -23.43 -3.20 6.44
C ALA A 5 -22.97 -4.56 7.01
N GLY A 6 -21.74 -4.64 7.47
CA GLY A 6 -21.23 -5.73 8.29
C GLY A 6 -21.21 -5.30 9.75
N ILE A 7 -22.23 -5.69 10.54
CA ILE A 7 -22.32 -5.40 11.96
C ILE A 7 -21.46 -6.41 12.72
N TRP A 8 -20.36 -5.97 13.31
CA TRP A 8 -19.63 -6.74 14.31
C TRP A 8 -20.08 -6.27 15.70
N SER A 9 -21.04 -6.95 16.28
CA SER A 9 -21.39 -6.79 17.70
C SER A 9 -20.48 -7.71 18.53
N ARG A 10 -19.49 -7.17 19.22
CA ARG A 10 -18.90 -7.82 20.39
C ARG A 10 -19.44 -7.10 21.63
N GLY A 11 -20.44 -7.71 22.25
CA GLY A 11 -20.84 -7.34 23.59
C GLY A 11 -19.80 -7.80 24.61
N ALA A 12 -19.16 -6.86 25.28
CA ALA A 12 -18.53 -7.07 26.57
C ALA A 12 -18.59 -5.73 27.32
N THR A 13 -19.48 -5.67 28.30
CA THR A 13 -19.49 -4.59 29.28
C THR A 13 -18.29 -4.75 30.21
N SER A 14 -17.21 -3.99 29.97
CA SER A 14 -16.21 -3.71 30.97
C SER A 14 -16.16 -2.21 31.16
N ASP A 15 -16.26 -1.77 32.41
CA ASP A 15 -16.28 -0.38 32.87
C ASP A 15 -14.92 0.35 32.74
N ARG A 16 -14.07 -0.10 31.81
CA ARG A 16 -12.82 0.54 31.40
C ARG A 16 -12.93 0.86 29.91
N ARG A 17 -12.91 2.15 29.59
CA ARG A 17 -12.79 2.65 28.22
C ARG A 17 -11.59 1.97 27.55
N ASP A 18 -11.80 1.38 26.38
CA ASP A 18 -10.71 0.82 25.59
C ASP A 18 -9.73 1.96 25.26
N PRO A 19 -8.45 1.89 25.66
CA PRO A 19 -7.47 2.95 25.42
C PRO A 19 -7.22 3.23 23.92
N HIS A 20 -7.69 2.36 23.03
CA HIS A 20 -7.59 2.54 21.58
C HIS A 20 -8.80 3.25 20.95
N LEU A 21 -9.85 3.57 21.73
CA LEU A 21 -10.99 4.33 21.22
C LEU A 21 -10.67 5.83 21.16
N PRO A 22 -11.06 6.53 20.07
CA PRO A 22 -10.88 7.96 19.97
C PRO A 22 -11.74 8.70 21.00
N GLU A 23 -11.26 9.82 21.52
CA GLU A 23 -12.04 10.66 22.46
C GLU A 23 -13.24 11.31 21.77
N HIS A 24 -13.14 11.55 20.47
CA HIS A 24 -14.13 12.16 19.61
C HIS A 24 -14.33 11.34 18.35
N THR A 25 -15.30 11.69 17.51
CA THR A 25 -15.52 11.05 16.23
C THR A 25 -14.29 11.17 15.32
N LEU A 26 -13.81 10.04 14.83
CA LEU A 26 -12.68 9.92 13.91
C LEU A 26 -13.15 9.35 12.56
N LEU A 27 -12.85 10.04 11.47
CA LEU A 27 -12.95 9.49 10.13
C LEU A 27 -11.54 9.12 9.63
N ALA A 28 -11.27 7.84 9.53
CA ALA A 28 -10.05 7.32 8.94
C ALA A 28 -10.26 7.05 7.44
N ILE A 29 -9.28 7.47 6.61
CA ILE A 29 -9.33 7.37 5.15
C ILE A 29 -8.03 6.73 4.64
N ASP A 30 -8.17 5.61 3.95
CA ASP A 30 -7.10 4.93 3.20
C ASP A 30 -7.39 5.12 1.70
N ALA A 31 -6.70 6.08 1.09
CA ALA A 31 -6.95 6.55 -0.27
C ALA A 31 -5.96 5.94 -1.27
N GLY A 32 -6.27 4.75 -1.78
CA GLY A 32 -5.50 4.05 -2.80
C GLY A 32 -6.01 4.32 -4.23
N GLN A 33 -5.22 3.96 -5.23
CA GLN A 33 -5.58 4.09 -6.65
C GLN A 33 -6.71 3.15 -7.07
N THR A 34 -6.93 2.04 -6.36
CA THR A 34 -7.98 1.05 -6.67
C THR A 34 -9.29 1.32 -5.93
N GLY A 35 -9.25 2.11 -4.86
CA GLY A 35 -10.41 2.46 -4.05
C GLY A 35 -10.01 3.28 -2.84
N ILE A 36 -10.92 4.14 -2.37
CA ILE A 36 -10.79 4.87 -1.11
C ILE A 36 -11.66 4.15 -0.08
N LYS A 37 -11.04 3.62 0.95
CA LYS A 37 -11.71 2.99 2.08
C LYS A 37 -11.81 4.00 3.21
N THR A 38 -12.96 4.05 3.87
CA THR A 38 -13.18 4.96 4.98
C THR A 38 -13.82 4.24 6.15
N ARG A 39 -13.48 4.67 7.36
CA ARG A 39 -14.11 4.19 8.61
C ARG A 39 -14.36 5.37 9.54
N LEU A 40 -15.62 5.58 9.87
CA LEU A 40 -16.00 6.49 10.94
C LEU A 40 -16.06 5.70 12.25
N VAL A 41 -15.30 6.13 13.25
CA VAL A 41 -15.29 5.55 14.60
C VAL A 41 -15.81 6.59 15.57
N THR A 42 -16.83 6.24 16.37
CA THR A 42 -17.36 7.12 17.41
C THR A 42 -16.63 6.90 18.74
N ALA A 43 -16.78 7.84 19.66
CA ALA A 43 -16.21 7.73 21.01
C ALA A 43 -16.74 6.51 21.80
N GLU A 44 -17.91 5.99 21.41
CA GLU A 44 -18.52 4.78 21.98
C GLU A 44 -18.02 3.48 21.31
N GLY A 45 -17.10 3.58 20.32
CA GLY A 45 -16.54 2.45 19.62
C GLY A 45 -17.40 1.88 18.49
N THR A 46 -18.49 2.57 18.10
CA THR A 46 -19.25 2.17 16.91
C THR A 46 -18.45 2.53 15.66
N ALA A 47 -18.37 1.58 14.72
CA ALA A 47 -17.67 1.79 13.45
C ALA A 47 -18.60 1.58 12.26
N GLN A 48 -18.47 2.47 11.25
CA GLN A 48 -19.14 2.37 9.95
C GLN A 48 -18.12 2.54 8.84
N GLU A 49 -18.25 1.77 7.75
CA GLU A 49 -17.31 1.79 6.63
C GLU A 49 -17.99 2.09 5.31
N TRP A 50 -17.26 2.80 4.43
CA TRP A 50 -17.68 3.06 3.05
C TRP A 50 -16.51 2.84 2.10
N LEU A 51 -16.84 2.53 0.85
CA LEU A 51 -15.90 2.38 -0.24
C LEU A 51 -16.26 3.39 -1.34
N PHE A 52 -15.26 4.16 -1.76
CA PHE A 52 -15.36 5.13 -2.85
C PHE A 52 -14.43 4.72 -4.01
N PRO A 53 -14.64 5.29 -5.22
CA PRO A 53 -13.69 5.14 -6.31
C PRO A 53 -12.27 5.55 -5.90
N GLY A 54 -11.26 4.88 -6.43
CA GLY A 54 -9.86 5.17 -6.12
C GLY A 54 -9.41 6.55 -6.58
N VAL A 55 -8.34 7.06 -5.95
CA VAL A 55 -7.74 8.33 -6.34
C VAL A 55 -7.13 8.24 -7.73
N LEU A 56 -7.35 9.29 -8.50
CA LEU A 56 -6.73 9.51 -9.81
C LEU A 56 -5.54 10.43 -9.59
N THR A 57 -4.33 9.90 -9.80
CA THR A 57 -3.07 10.65 -9.55
C THR A 57 -2.77 11.72 -10.61
N ASP A 58 -3.53 11.74 -11.71
CA ASP A 58 -3.51 12.78 -12.73
C ASP A 58 -4.44 13.98 -12.44
N ARG A 59 -5.13 13.96 -11.29
CA ARG A 59 -6.03 15.00 -10.82
C ARG A 59 -5.63 15.50 -9.42
N PRO A 60 -6.00 16.75 -9.07
CA PRO A 60 -5.75 17.26 -7.73
C PRO A 60 -6.34 16.34 -6.64
N LEU A 61 -5.55 15.93 -5.66
CA LEU A 61 -5.97 15.07 -4.56
C LEU A 61 -7.02 15.76 -3.68
N LEU A 62 -6.82 17.06 -3.41
CA LEU A 62 -7.67 17.87 -2.54
C LEU A 62 -9.17 17.69 -2.84
N SER A 63 -9.58 17.88 -4.09
CA SER A 63 -10.99 17.77 -4.48
C SER A 63 -11.56 16.35 -4.33
N GLN A 64 -10.73 15.34 -4.47
CA GLN A 64 -11.13 13.94 -4.31
C GLN A 64 -11.32 13.59 -2.83
N LEU A 65 -10.39 14.03 -1.97
CA LEU A 65 -10.43 13.79 -0.53
C LEU A 65 -11.57 14.56 0.15
N THR A 66 -11.76 15.84 -0.18
CA THR A 66 -12.85 16.65 0.38
C THR A 66 -14.22 16.11 0.03
N THR A 67 -14.42 15.62 -1.21
CA THR A 67 -15.66 14.98 -1.64
C THR A 67 -15.99 13.76 -0.76
N VAL A 68 -15.00 12.97 -0.38
CA VAL A 68 -15.20 11.79 0.49
C VAL A 68 -15.67 12.23 1.88
N VAL A 69 -15.03 13.24 2.49
CA VAL A 69 -15.42 13.77 3.81
C VAL A 69 -16.83 14.36 3.77
N ALA A 70 -17.14 15.16 2.73
CA ALA A 70 -18.45 15.75 2.55
C ALA A 70 -19.56 14.68 2.42
N GLU A 71 -19.31 13.61 1.65
CA GLU A 71 -20.29 12.54 1.47
C GLU A 71 -20.51 11.75 2.77
N VAL A 72 -19.47 11.42 3.52
CA VAL A 72 -19.62 10.77 4.84
C VAL A 72 -20.38 11.68 5.80
N THR A 73 -20.05 12.97 5.86
CA THR A 73 -20.75 13.96 6.68
C THR A 73 -22.24 14.05 6.29
N ARG A 74 -22.54 14.07 4.99
CA ARG A 74 -23.93 14.09 4.48
C ARG A 74 -24.73 12.85 4.87
N VAL A 75 -24.12 11.66 4.78
CA VAL A 75 -24.79 10.39 5.09
C VAL A 75 -25.01 10.21 6.59
N THR A 76 -24.05 10.63 7.42
CA THR A 76 -24.13 10.51 8.88
C THR A 76 -24.86 11.66 9.55
N GLY A 77 -25.00 12.79 8.86
CA GLY A 77 -25.58 14.02 9.41
C GLY A 77 -24.66 14.76 10.37
N GLN A 78 -23.42 14.32 10.56
CA GLN A 78 -22.46 14.89 11.50
C GLN A 78 -21.06 14.93 10.91
N ALA A 79 -20.38 16.08 11.01
CA ALA A 79 -18.97 16.18 10.65
C ALA A 79 -18.09 15.43 11.68
N PRO A 80 -17.08 14.67 11.23
CA PRO A 80 -16.12 14.06 12.14
C PRO A 80 -15.28 15.15 12.83
N HIS A 81 -14.91 14.92 14.08
CA HIS A 81 -14.01 15.84 14.82
C HIS A 81 -12.58 15.75 14.27
N THR A 82 -12.10 14.54 14.03
CA THR A 82 -10.77 14.26 13.49
C THR A 82 -10.89 13.52 12.16
N VAL A 83 -10.05 13.86 11.20
CA VAL A 83 -9.89 13.10 9.93
C VAL A 83 -8.44 12.74 9.74
N THR A 84 -8.17 11.45 9.49
CA THR A 84 -6.83 10.97 9.12
C THR A 84 -6.83 10.50 7.68
N PHE A 85 -5.81 10.88 6.91
CA PHE A 85 -5.65 10.56 5.51
C PHE A 85 -4.33 9.81 5.26
N GLY A 86 -4.41 8.56 4.82
CA GLY A 86 -3.32 7.82 4.18
C GLY A 86 -3.52 7.86 2.67
N VAL A 87 -2.64 8.54 1.94
CA VAL A 87 -2.90 8.88 0.52
C VAL A 87 -1.81 8.35 -0.39
N SER A 88 -2.20 7.56 -1.38
CA SER A 88 -1.30 7.09 -2.44
C SER A 88 -0.93 8.23 -3.38
N GLY A 89 0.37 8.34 -3.70
CA GLY A 89 0.88 9.38 -4.58
C GLY A 89 0.99 10.76 -3.93
N LEU A 90 0.90 10.87 -2.61
CA LEU A 90 1.13 12.11 -1.88
C LEU A 90 2.57 12.58 -2.05
N THR A 91 2.76 13.82 -2.48
CA THR A 91 4.09 14.44 -2.68
C THR A 91 4.53 15.30 -1.51
N SER A 92 3.58 16.00 -0.85
CA SER A 92 3.82 16.84 0.31
C SER A 92 2.63 16.74 1.26
N ALA A 93 2.88 16.23 2.47
CA ALA A 93 1.84 16.14 3.49
C ALA A 93 1.47 17.54 4.03
N ASP A 94 2.46 18.42 4.17
CA ASP A 94 2.25 19.78 4.67
C ASP A 94 1.40 20.62 3.73
N ASP A 95 1.74 20.64 2.43
CA ASP A 95 0.99 21.42 1.43
C ASP A 95 -0.47 20.94 1.34
N GLU A 96 -0.68 19.62 1.36
CA GLU A 96 -2.02 19.05 1.30
C GLU A 96 -2.82 19.33 2.58
N ALA A 97 -2.20 19.24 3.77
CA ALA A 97 -2.84 19.57 5.04
C ALA A 97 -3.20 21.06 5.12
N ASP A 98 -2.32 21.96 4.65
CA ASP A 98 -2.58 23.39 4.59
C ASP A 98 -3.73 23.75 3.64
N ALA A 99 -3.88 23.00 2.54
CA ALA A 99 -4.97 23.17 1.60
C ALA A 99 -6.29 22.57 2.08
N LEU A 100 -6.25 21.42 2.78
CA LEU A 100 -7.43 20.72 3.30
C LEU A 100 -8.08 21.46 4.47
N MET A 101 -7.29 21.94 5.43
CA MET A 101 -7.82 22.47 6.69
C MET A 101 -8.81 23.65 6.50
N PRO A 102 -8.57 24.64 5.63
CA PRO A 102 -9.49 25.73 5.37
C PRO A 102 -10.68 25.37 4.47
N HIS A 103 -10.68 24.17 3.85
CA HIS A 103 -11.69 23.82 2.86
C HIS A 103 -13.12 23.80 3.46
N PRO A 104 -14.15 24.37 2.77
CA PRO A 104 -15.51 24.44 3.28
C PRO A 104 -16.13 23.07 3.64
N ASP A 105 -15.82 22.03 2.87
CA ASP A 105 -16.31 20.68 3.14
C ASP A 105 -15.80 20.08 4.45
N LEU A 106 -14.73 20.68 5.03
CA LEU A 106 -14.16 20.32 6.32
C LEU A 106 -14.51 21.33 7.43
N ALA A 107 -15.51 22.19 7.23
CA ALA A 107 -15.83 23.28 8.19
C ALA A 107 -16.09 22.79 9.62
N GLY A 108 -16.62 21.59 9.82
CA GLY A 108 -16.87 20.97 11.12
C GLY A 108 -15.73 20.09 11.66
N VAL A 109 -14.63 19.96 10.91
CA VAL A 109 -13.46 19.16 11.31
C VAL A 109 -12.51 20.03 12.13
N HIS A 110 -12.09 19.54 13.29
CA HIS A 110 -11.17 20.25 14.18
C HIS A 110 -9.72 19.85 14.01
N ARG A 111 -9.46 18.58 13.67
CA ARG A 111 -8.11 18.06 13.51
C ARG A 111 -8.01 17.24 12.23
N ILE A 112 -6.98 17.46 11.45
CA ILE A 112 -6.61 16.60 10.31
C ILE A 112 -5.18 16.09 10.47
N VAL A 113 -4.94 14.87 10.02
CA VAL A 113 -3.61 14.26 9.90
C VAL A 113 -3.48 13.69 8.50
N VAL A 114 -2.47 14.15 7.76
CA VAL A 114 -2.24 13.75 6.36
C VAL A 114 -0.90 13.06 6.25
N THR A 115 -0.87 11.90 5.62
CA THR A 115 0.35 11.15 5.38
C THR A 115 0.28 10.33 4.10
N HIS A 116 1.43 9.83 3.65
CA HIS A 116 1.50 8.86 2.56
C HIS A 116 0.94 7.49 3.03
N ASP A 117 0.30 6.76 2.12
CA ASP A 117 -0.33 5.44 2.39
C ASP A 117 0.65 4.37 2.91
N SER A 118 1.96 4.53 2.69
CA SER A 118 2.98 3.67 3.29
C SER A 118 3.01 3.74 4.82
N VAL A 119 2.70 4.91 5.40
CA VAL A 119 2.66 5.09 6.86
C VAL A 119 1.45 4.38 7.45
N THR A 120 0.28 4.55 6.85
CA THR A 120 -0.93 3.84 7.29
C THR A 120 -0.81 2.33 7.05
N SER A 121 -0.18 1.91 5.95
CA SER A 121 0.14 0.49 5.73
C SER A 121 1.09 -0.05 6.80
N PHE A 122 2.13 0.70 7.17
CA PHE A 122 3.05 0.29 8.24
C PHE A 122 2.32 0.12 9.57
N LEU A 123 1.56 1.14 9.98
CA LEU A 123 0.79 1.11 11.23
C LEU A 123 -0.26 -0.02 11.25
N GLY A 124 -0.90 -0.28 10.12
CA GLY A 124 -1.85 -1.39 9.99
C GLY A 124 -1.20 -2.76 10.12
N VAL A 125 0.04 -2.92 9.69
CA VAL A 125 0.77 -4.20 9.71
C VAL A 125 1.49 -4.42 11.03
N LEU A 126 2.26 -3.43 11.50
CA LEU A 126 3.16 -3.54 12.64
C LEU A 126 2.72 -2.74 13.88
N GLY A 127 1.73 -1.86 13.74
CA GLY A 127 1.40 -0.92 14.81
C GLY A 127 2.58 0.03 15.09
N ASP A 128 2.96 0.13 16.35
CA ASP A 128 4.07 0.94 16.86
C ASP A 128 5.42 0.18 16.93
N GLN A 129 5.47 -1.07 16.43
CA GLN A 129 6.69 -1.87 16.47
C GLN A 129 7.75 -1.32 15.50
N GLN A 130 9.02 -1.44 15.89
CA GLN A 130 10.17 -1.18 15.00
C GLN A 130 10.31 -2.30 13.97
N GLY A 131 10.64 -1.92 12.74
CA GLY A 131 10.79 -2.89 11.66
C GLY A 131 10.63 -2.29 10.28
N ALA A 132 10.27 -3.12 9.31
CA ALA A 132 10.01 -2.67 7.95
C ALA A 132 8.74 -3.32 7.39
N VAL A 133 7.97 -2.55 6.63
CA VAL A 133 6.85 -3.04 5.84
C VAL A 133 7.11 -2.77 4.37
N VAL A 134 7.04 -3.80 3.55
CA VAL A 134 7.05 -3.70 2.09
C VAL A 134 5.65 -3.97 1.54
N ALA A 135 5.10 -3.00 0.82
CA ALA A 135 3.80 -3.09 0.16
C ALA A 135 4.01 -3.21 -1.35
N ALA A 136 3.84 -4.41 -1.91
CA ALA A 136 4.08 -4.71 -3.32
C ALA A 136 2.78 -5.10 -4.04
N GLY A 137 2.26 -4.15 -4.81
CA GLY A 137 1.11 -4.28 -5.70
C GLY A 137 1.48 -3.98 -7.15
N THR A 138 0.74 -3.10 -7.82
CA THR A 138 1.10 -2.55 -9.13
C THR A 138 2.47 -1.88 -9.09
N GLY A 139 2.70 -1.01 -8.12
CA GLY A 139 4.00 -0.47 -7.71
C GLY A 139 4.47 -1.11 -6.40
N VAL A 140 5.54 -0.59 -5.81
CA VAL A 140 6.06 -1.01 -4.51
C VAL A 140 6.52 0.19 -3.69
N VAL A 141 6.38 0.09 -2.38
CA VAL A 141 7.00 1.01 -1.44
C VAL A 141 7.38 0.24 -0.18
N THR A 142 8.54 0.57 0.38
CA THR A 142 8.99 0.04 1.67
C THR A 142 9.13 1.17 2.67
N LEU A 143 8.59 1.00 3.86
CA LEU A 143 8.77 1.91 4.99
C LEU A 143 9.47 1.18 6.12
N GLY A 144 10.58 1.73 6.59
CA GLY A 144 11.30 1.27 7.77
C GLY A 144 11.12 2.25 8.93
N VAL A 145 11.03 1.70 10.13
CA VAL A 145 10.95 2.46 11.39
C VAL A 145 11.92 1.85 12.38
N GLY A 146 12.85 2.64 12.85
CA GLY A 146 13.81 2.30 13.90
C GLY A 146 13.52 3.06 15.19
N PRO A 147 14.50 3.08 16.12
CA PRO A 147 14.33 3.74 17.42
C PRO A 147 14.10 5.24 17.31
N GLU A 148 14.78 5.91 16.40
CA GLU A 148 14.80 7.38 16.30
C GLU A 148 14.33 7.91 14.94
N HIS A 149 14.42 7.09 13.89
CA HIS A 149 14.18 7.51 12.50
C HIS A 149 13.25 6.58 11.76
N SER A 150 12.58 7.14 10.76
CA SER A 150 11.85 6.38 9.75
C SER A 150 12.43 6.64 8.37
N THR A 151 12.32 5.70 7.46
CA THR A 151 12.79 5.87 6.08
C THR A 151 11.84 5.21 5.08
N ARG A 152 11.58 5.90 3.98
CA ARG A 152 10.96 5.30 2.79
C ARG A 152 12.06 4.84 1.85
N VAL A 153 11.95 3.60 1.39
CA VAL A 153 12.84 3.02 0.39
C VAL A 153 12.00 2.60 -0.80
N ASP A 154 12.47 2.96 -2.00
CA ASP A 154 11.75 2.82 -3.27
C ASP A 154 10.40 3.57 -3.30
N GLY A 155 9.48 3.18 -4.17
CA GLY A 155 8.24 3.93 -4.43
C GLY A 155 8.48 5.16 -5.32
N TRP A 156 9.45 5.08 -6.23
CA TRP A 156 9.81 6.14 -7.18
C TRP A 156 9.03 6.05 -8.49
N GLY A 157 8.04 5.17 -8.55
CA GLY A 157 7.24 4.90 -9.73
C GLY A 157 7.93 3.98 -10.74
N TYR A 158 7.15 3.41 -11.63
CA TYR A 158 7.54 2.32 -12.53
C TYR A 158 8.66 2.65 -13.52
N ILE A 159 8.99 3.92 -13.72
CA ILE A 159 10.08 4.34 -14.63
C ILE A 159 11.42 4.37 -13.91
N MET A 160 11.46 4.87 -12.67
CA MET A 160 12.69 5.15 -11.93
C MET A 160 12.92 4.17 -10.76
N GLY A 161 11.89 3.41 -10.38
CA GLY A 161 11.91 2.51 -9.23
C GLY A 161 10.87 1.41 -9.35
N ASP A 162 10.18 1.15 -8.24
CA ASP A 162 9.17 0.09 -8.09
C ASP A 162 9.75 -1.30 -8.38
N ALA A 163 11.02 -1.55 -8.01
CA ALA A 163 11.72 -2.79 -8.26
C ALA A 163 11.06 -3.97 -7.50
N GLY A 164 10.75 -5.04 -8.21
CA GLY A 164 10.04 -6.21 -7.66
C GLY A 164 8.52 -6.07 -7.61
N SER A 165 7.95 -4.94 -8.05
CA SER A 165 6.50 -4.73 -8.13
C SER A 165 5.83 -5.59 -9.20
N GLY A 166 4.49 -5.58 -9.21
CA GLY A 166 3.71 -6.23 -10.27
C GLY A 166 4.04 -5.68 -11.66
N TYR A 167 4.24 -4.37 -11.79
CA TYR A 167 4.68 -3.77 -13.05
C TYR A 167 6.07 -4.28 -13.46
N TRP A 168 7.03 -4.30 -12.54
CA TRP A 168 8.38 -4.79 -12.79
C TRP A 168 8.38 -6.26 -13.26
N ILE A 169 7.63 -7.12 -12.56
CA ILE A 169 7.46 -8.53 -12.91
C ILE A 169 6.82 -8.69 -14.30
N GLY A 170 5.72 -7.97 -14.54
CA GLY A 170 4.99 -8.06 -15.80
C GLY A 170 5.81 -7.53 -16.98
N ARG A 171 6.60 -6.46 -16.78
CA ARG A 171 7.53 -5.96 -17.79
C ARG A 171 8.61 -6.98 -18.12
N ALA A 172 9.18 -7.64 -17.09
CA ALA A 172 10.17 -8.70 -17.29
C ALA A 172 9.58 -9.92 -18.03
N ALA A 173 8.32 -10.28 -17.74
CA ALA A 173 7.60 -11.34 -18.44
C ALA A 173 7.38 -11.00 -19.91
N LEU A 174 6.93 -9.78 -20.22
CA LEU A 174 6.75 -9.33 -21.60
C LEU A 174 8.08 -9.30 -22.37
N ASP A 175 9.17 -8.79 -21.77
CA ASP A 175 10.51 -8.82 -22.36
C ASP A 175 10.96 -10.28 -22.66
N ALA A 176 10.72 -11.21 -21.72
CA ALA A 176 11.08 -12.60 -21.88
C ALA A 176 10.30 -13.26 -23.04
N VAL A 177 9.01 -12.97 -23.18
CA VAL A 177 8.19 -13.47 -24.31
C VAL A 177 8.70 -12.93 -25.63
N MET A 178 9.02 -11.63 -25.71
CA MET A 178 9.56 -11.04 -26.95
C MET A 178 10.95 -11.59 -27.29
N ARG A 179 11.80 -11.85 -26.28
CA ARG A 179 13.10 -12.51 -26.49
C ARG A 179 12.95 -13.95 -26.99
N ALA A 180 11.95 -14.69 -26.51
CA ALA A 180 11.66 -16.03 -27.00
C ALA A 180 11.15 -15.98 -28.45
N HIS A 181 10.31 -14.99 -28.77
CA HIS A 181 9.74 -14.81 -30.13
C HIS A 181 10.79 -14.49 -31.18
N ASP A 182 11.74 -13.58 -30.86
CA ASP A 182 12.78 -13.18 -31.83
C ASP A 182 14.10 -13.97 -31.71
N GLY A 183 14.13 -15.02 -30.90
CA GLY A 183 15.28 -15.94 -30.77
C GLY A 183 16.42 -15.45 -29.87
N ARG A 184 16.25 -14.34 -29.13
CA ARG A 184 17.26 -13.82 -28.18
C ARG A 184 17.20 -14.48 -26.80
N GLY A 185 16.19 -15.30 -26.52
CA GLY A 185 16.00 -15.92 -25.21
C GLY A 185 15.37 -17.31 -25.30
N PRO A 186 15.32 -18.02 -24.17
CA PRO A 186 14.71 -19.33 -24.11
C PRO A 186 13.19 -19.26 -24.28
N ALA A 187 12.60 -20.35 -24.75
CA ALA A 187 11.15 -20.53 -24.80
C ALA A 187 10.57 -20.44 -23.37
N THR A 188 9.35 -19.90 -23.28
CA THR A 188 8.60 -19.79 -22.03
C THR A 188 7.13 -20.05 -22.27
N SER A 189 6.47 -20.65 -21.31
CA SER A 189 5.03 -20.87 -21.33
C SER A 189 4.21 -19.57 -21.20
N LEU A 190 4.85 -18.46 -20.80
CA LEU A 190 4.23 -17.12 -20.79
C LEU A 190 3.81 -16.64 -22.19
N THR A 191 4.40 -17.20 -23.25
CA THR A 191 4.05 -16.82 -24.62
C THR A 191 2.55 -16.98 -24.89
N SER A 192 1.93 -18.08 -24.42
CA SER A 192 0.50 -18.30 -24.57
C SER A 192 -0.34 -17.26 -23.83
N VAL A 193 0.08 -16.87 -22.62
CA VAL A 193 -0.59 -15.84 -21.81
C VAL A 193 -0.61 -14.49 -22.53
N VAL A 194 0.52 -14.12 -23.16
CA VAL A 194 0.60 -12.85 -23.89
C VAL A 194 -0.21 -12.92 -25.18
N GLN A 195 -0.21 -14.08 -25.88
CA GLN A 195 -0.99 -14.31 -27.10
C GLN A 195 -2.50 -14.37 -26.86
N GLU A 196 -2.97 -14.77 -25.70
CA GLU A 196 -4.39 -14.65 -25.32
C GLU A 196 -4.86 -13.20 -25.38
N ARG A 197 -4.00 -12.25 -25.02
CA ARG A 197 -4.31 -10.82 -25.06
C ARG A 197 -4.01 -10.19 -26.41
N TRP A 198 -2.89 -10.56 -27.02
CA TRP A 198 -2.42 -10.08 -28.30
C TRP A 198 -1.98 -11.27 -29.16
N PRO A 199 -2.92 -11.82 -29.99
CA PRO A 199 -2.61 -13.00 -30.82
C PRO A 199 -1.42 -12.80 -31.76
N ASP A 200 -1.23 -11.56 -32.25
CA ASP A 200 -0.07 -11.16 -33.03
C ASP A 200 0.93 -10.38 -32.15
N LEU A 201 2.04 -11.03 -31.82
CA LEU A 201 3.09 -10.45 -30.99
C LEU A 201 3.83 -9.28 -31.67
N GLU A 202 3.88 -9.26 -33.02
CA GLU A 202 4.56 -8.21 -33.80
C GLU A 202 3.93 -6.81 -33.57
N ILE A 203 2.63 -6.76 -33.25
CA ILE A 203 1.91 -5.51 -33.02
C ILE A 203 1.55 -5.27 -31.56
N ALA A 204 1.83 -6.21 -30.66
CA ALA A 204 1.49 -6.13 -29.23
C ALA A 204 2.02 -4.85 -28.58
N TYR A 205 3.26 -4.44 -28.90
CA TYR A 205 3.89 -3.26 -28.37
C TYR A 205 3.16 -1.98 -28.76
N VAL A 206 2.61 -1.89 -29.98
CA VAL A 206 1.85 -0.73 -30.44
C VAL A 206 0.56 -0.60 -29.63
N ALA A 207 -0.17 -1.70 -29.46
CA ALA A 207 -1.39 -1.75 -28.69
C ALA A 207 -1.14 -1.36 -27.21
N LEU A 208 -0.05 -1.85 -26.62
CA LEU A 208 0.31 -1.54 -25.24
C LEU A 208 0.71 -0.08 -25.05
N GLN A 209 1.58 0.47 -25.92
CA GLN A 209 2.08 1.84 -25.81
C GLN A 209 0.97 2.89 -25.99
N SER A 210 -0.02 2.60 -26.83
CA SER A 210 -1.17 3.50 -27.05
C SER A 210 -2.23 3.44 -25.94
N SER A 211 -2.15 2.44 -25.05
CA SER A 211 -3.13 2.27 -23.98
C SER A 211 -2.94 3.26 -22.83
N HIS A 212 -4.02 3.90 -22.39
CA HIS A 212 -4.02 4.69 -21.15
C HIS A 212 -3.77 3.80 -19.91
N ASP A 213 -4.26 2.55 -19.93
CA ASP A 213 -4.13 1.59 -18.85
C ASP A 213 -2.83 0.75 -18.93
N ARG A 214 -1.83 1.19 -19.69
CA ARG A 214 -0.61 0.41 -19.95
C ARG A 214 0.09 -0.08 -18.68
N VAL A 215 0.15 0.74 -17.63
CA VAL A 215 0.79 0.38 -16.36
C VAL A 215 0.05 -0.77 -15.69
N ARG A 216 -1.28 -0.66 -15.57
CA ARG A 216 -2.12 -1.72 -15.02
C ARG A 216 -2.07 -2.98 -15.89
N THR A 217 -2.07 -2.83 -17.20
CA THR A 217 -1.97 -3.94 -18.15
C THR A 217 -0.65 -4.68 -17.98
N VAL A 218 0.48 -3.98 -17.89
CA VAL A 218 1.77 -4.62 -17.65
C VAL A 218 1.77 -5.33 -16.29
N ALA A 219 1.33 -4.66 -15.24
CA ALA A 219 1.28 -5.24 -13.90
C ALA A 219 0.38 -6.49 -13.80
N SER A 220 -0.65 -6.60 -14.66
CA SER A 220 -1.54 -7.78 -14.68
C SER A 220 -0.84 -9.07 -15.07
N PHE A 221 0.32 -9.01 -15.72
CA PHE A 221 1.12 -10.19 -16.05
C PHE A 221 1.89 -10.77 -14.85
N ALA A 222 1.95 -10.08 -13.72
CA ALA A 222 2.65 -10.60 -12.54
C ALA A 222 2.01 -11.88 -11.98
N ALA A 223 0.70 -11.94 -11.88
CA ALA A 223 0.00 -13.12 -11.38
C ALA A 223 0.16 -14.34 -12.29
N PRO A 224 -0.03 -14.28 -13.62
CA PRO A 224 0.31 -15.36 -14.53
C PRO A 224 1.79 -15.78 -14.43
N THR A 225 2.72 -14.83 -14.33
CA THR A 225 4.15 -15.14 -14.17
C THR A 225 4.40 -15.98 -12.93
N ALA A 226 3.82 -15.62 -11.81
CA ALA A 226 3.92 -16.38 -10.57
C ALA A 226 3.29 -17.77 -10.69
N ALA A 227 2.16 -17.91 -11.37
CA ALA A 227 1.49 -19.20 -11.61
C ALA A 227 2.34 -20.12 -12.50
N HIS A 228 2.95 -19.59 -13.56
CA HIS A 228 3.84 -20.35 -14.45
C HIS A 228 5.14 -20.74 -13.73
N ALA A 229 5.68 -19.88 -12.85
CA ALA A 229 6.81 -20.22 -11.98
C ALA A 229 6.48 -21.41 -11.07
N ALA A 230 5.31 -21.39 -10.43
CA ALA A 230 4.83 -22.50 -9.59
C ALA A 230 4.59 -23.79 -10.38
N SER A 231 4.35 -23.70 -11.69
CA SER A 231 4.19 -24.83 -12.61
C SER A 231 5.49 -25.29 -13.25
N GLY A 232 6.65 -24.70 -12.88
CA GLY A 232 7.97 -25.15 -13.29
C GLY A 232 8.54 -24.47 -14.55
N ASP A 233 7.94 -23.35 -15.03
CA ASP A 233 8.56 -22.54 -16.08
C ASP A 233 9.81 -21.83 -15.53
N GLU A 234 10.97 -22.18 -16.06
CA GLU A 234 12.25 -21.67 -15.58
C GLU A 234 12.42 -20.15 -15.77
N VAL A 235 11.85 -19.61 -16.84
CA VAL A 235 11.91 -18.16 -17.12
C VAL A 235 11.10 -17.41 -16.06
N SER A 236 9.88 -17.85 -15.81
CA SER A 236 9.00 -17.29 -14.79
C SER A 236 9.62 -17.41 -13.38
N THR A 237 10.24 -18.54 -13.07
CA THR A 237 10.93 -18.78 -11.79
C THR A 237 12.07 -17.77 -11.59
N ARG A 238 12.91 -17.56 -12.61
CA ARG A 238 13.99 -16.55 -12.54
C ARG A 238 13.44 -15.13 -12.34
N ILE A 239 12.34 -14.78 -13.01
CA ILE A 239 11.71 -13.46 -12.83
C ILE A 239 11.20 -13.30 -11.39
N CYS A 240 10.51 -14.30 -10.84
CA CYS A 240 10.00 -14.27 -9.47
C CYS A 240 11.14 -14.18 -8.43
N HIS A 241 12.23 -14.93 -8.60
CA HIS A 241 13.38 -14.85 -7.72
C HIS A 241 14.09 -13.50 -7.79
N ALA A 242 14.22 -12.93 -9.00
CA ALA A 242 14.78 -11.59 -9.15
C ALA A 242 13.90 -10.52 -8.48
N ALA A 243 12.57 -10.60 -8.63
CA ALA A 243 11.64 -9.71 -7.92
C ALA A 243 11.78 -9.83 -6.40
N ALA A 244 11.87 -11.06 -5.88
CA ALA A 244 12.05 -11.32 -4.45
C ALA A 244 13.36 -10.71 -3.92
N ALA A 245 14.46 -10.77 -4.70
CA ALA A 245 15.74 -10.18 -4.34
C ALA A 245 15.67 -8.64 -4.27
N GLU A 246 14.98 -8.00 -5.22
CA GLU A 246 14.77 -6.54 -5.20
C GLU A 246 13.96 -6.12 -3.95
N LEU A 247 12.87 -6.82 -3.66
CA LEU A 247 12.05 -6.57 -2.47
C LEU A 247 12.84 -6.76 -1.17
N ALA A 248 13.68 -7.79 -1.10
CA ALA A 248 14.56 -8.03 0.04
C ALA A 248 15.60 -6.91 0.19
N THR A 249 16.19 -6.46 -0.92
CA THR A 249 17.12 -5.34 -0.94
C THR A 249 16.51 -4.07 -0.36
N ALA A 250 15.25 -3.77 -0.71
CA ALA A 250 14.54 -2.60 -0.19
C ALA A 250 14.30 -2.72 1.33
N VAL A 251 13.85 -3.88 1.83
CA VAL A 251 13.64 -4.14 3.26
C VAL A 251 14.95 -4.05 4.04
N LEU A 252 16.01 -4.70 3.57
CA LEU A 252 17.34 -4.68 4.21
C LEU A 252 17.91 -3.26 4.26
N ALA A 253 17.71 -2.47 3.19
CA ALA A 253 18.10 -1.07 3.17
C ALA A 253 17.31 -0.25 4.22
N ALA A 254 16.00 -0.46 4.31
CA ALA A 254 15.15 0.22 5.28
C ALA A 254 15.56 -0.07 6.72
N LEU A 255 15.78 -1.36 7.05
CA LEU A 255 16.24 -1.79 8.39
C LEU A 255 17.61 -1.23 8.74
N ARG A 256 18.53 -1.16 7.76
CA ARG A 256 19.87 -0.61 7.97
C ARG A 256 19.86 0.90 8.19
N VAL A 257 19.13 1.64 7.35
CA VAL A 257 19.07 3.12 7.42
C VAL A 257 18.43 3.61 8.71
N THR A 258 17.50 2.84 9.26
CA THR A 258 16.79 3.19 10.50
C THR A 258 17.44 2.63 11.77
N ASP A 259 18.57 1.95 11.66
CA ASP A 259 19.22 1.26 12.78
C ASP A 259 18.27 0.31 13.55
N ALA A 260 17.35 -0.32 12.79
CA ALA A 260 16.37 -1.23 13.36
C ALA A 260 17.05 -2.42 14.04
N PRO A 261 16.52 -2.94 15.18
CA PRO A 261 17.12 -4.03 15.94
C PRO A 261 17.28 -5.32 15.10
N ALA A 262 18.15 -6.23 15.56
CA ALA A 262 18.45 -7.46 14.83
C ALA A 262 17.20 -8.32 14.61
N ASP A 263 16.29 -8.34 15.60
CA ASP A 263 15.03 -9.06 15.62
C ASP A 263 13.83 -8.21 15.12
N ALA A 264 14.11 -7.18 14.33
CA ALA A 264 13.08 -6.29 13.79
C ALA A 264 11.94 -7.04 13.09
N ALA A 265 10.73 -6.54 13.22
CA ALA A 265 9.57 -7.08 12.55
C ALA A 265 9.58 -6.75 11.04
N VAL A 266 9.27 -7.73 10.20
CA VAL A 266 9.17 -7.56 8.75
C VAL A 266 7.77 -7.95 8.29
N GLY A 267 7.01 -6.98 7.77
CA GLY A 267 5.73 -7.18 7.15
C GLY A 267 5.83 -7.13 5.63
N ALA A 268 5.18 -8.07 4.94
CA ALA A 268 5.16 -8.17 3.48
C ALA A 268 3.70 -8.27 3.00
N ILE A 269 3.21 -7.21 2.38
CA ILE A 269 1.81 -7.07 1.96
C ILE A 269 1.68 -6.75 0.47
N GLY A 270 0.47 -6.91 -0.04
CA GLY A 270 0.14 -6.66 -1.44
C GLY A 270 0.10 -7.93 -2.29
N GLY A 271 -0.47 -7.80 -3.50
CA GLY A 271 -0.76 -8.94 -4.38
C GLY A 271 0.45 -9.74 -4.85
N VAL A 272 1.64 -9.12 -4.90
CA VAL A 272 2.89 -9.80 -5.29
C VAL A 272 3.24 -10.91 -4.28
N PHE A 273 3.00 -10.68 -3.00
CA PHE A 273 3.25 -11.66 -1.94
C PHE A 273 2.17 -12.75 -1.82
N GLY A 274 1.15 -12.74 -2.68
CA GLY A 274 0.26 -13.88 -2.87
C GLY A 274 0.92 -15.08 -3.55
N SER A 275 2.13 -14.90 -4.11
CA SER A 275 2.95 -15.97 -4.69
C SER A 275 3.87 -16.60 -3.62
N ASP A 276 3.72 -17.90 -3.37
CA ASP A 276 4.62 -18.62 -2.46
C ASP A 276 6.05 -18.65 -2.96
N VAL A 277 6.26 -18.69 -4.30
CA VAL A 277 7.60 -18.64 -4.90
C VAL A 277 8.31 -17.34 -4.55
N ILE A 278 7.63 -16.19 -4.71
CA ILE A 278 8.20 -14.88 -4.40
C ILE A 278 8.37 -14.74 -2.89
N ARG A 279 7.34 -15.07 -2.10
CA ARG A 279 7.38 -14.95 -0.63
C ARG A 279 8.53 -15.75 -0.03
N SER A 280 8.66 -17.02 -0.38
CA SER A 280 9.71 -17.89 0.16
C SER A 280 11.12 -17.43 -0.22
N ALA A 281 11.31 -16.99 -1.47
CA ALA A 281 12.59 -16.45 -1.93
C ALA A 281 12.93 -15.12 -1.23
N PHE A 282 11.96 -14.23 -1.05
CA PHE A 282 12.09 -12.98 -0.32
C PHE A 282 12.49 -13.22 1.14
N GLU A 283 11.75 -14.07 1.85
CA GLU A 283 12.04 -14.38 3.24
C GLU A 283 13.42 -15.02 3.42
N SER A 284 13.81 -15.91 2.49
CA SER A 284 15.14 -16.52 2.50
C SER A 284 16.26 -15.49 2.29
N ALA A 285 16.07 -14.54 1.37
CA ALA A 285 17.04 -13.48 1.09
C ALA A 285 17.21 -12.54 2.28
N VAL A 286 16.10 -12.13 2.94
CA VAL A 286 16.18 -11.30 4.15
C VAL A 286 16.87 -12.05 5.30
N ARG A 287 16.51 -13.32 5.55
CA ARG A 287 17.14 -14.14 6.62
C ARG A 287 18.62 -14.40 6.39
N ALA A 288 19.09 -14.41 5.16
CA ALA A 288 20.50 -14.56 4.86
C ALA A 288 21.38 -13.43 5.44
N GLU A 289 20.85 -12.21 5.50
CA GLU A 289 21.55 -11.04 6.05
C GLU A 289 21.06 -10.65 7.46
N ARG A 290 19.81 -10.98 7.80
CA ARG A 290 19.15 -10.69 9.09
C ARG A 290 18.50 -11.97 9.62
N PRO A 291 19.27 -12.92 10.16
CA PRO A 291 18.75 -14.24 10.58
C PRO A 291 17.71 -14.16 11.69
N ASP A 292 17.78 -13.13 12.53
CA ASP A 292 16.86 -12.93 13.66
C ASP A 292 15.59 -12.14 13.29
N ALA A 293 15.50 -11.62 12.06
CA ALA A 293 14.34 -10.86 11.61
C ALA A 293 13.04 -11.69 11.69
N ARG A 294 12.00 -11.09 12.26
CA ARG A 294 10.70 -11.75 12.50
C ARG A 294 9.70 -11.40 11.41
N PHE A 295 9.38 -12.36 10.56
CA PHE A 295 8.29 -12.17 9.60
C PHE A 295 6.94 -12.27 10.30
N VAL A 296 6.11 -11.25 10.13
CA VAL A 296 4.81 -11.15 10.79
C VAL A 296 3.69 -11.06 9.77
N ALA A 297 2.56 -11.68 10.08
CA ALA A 297 1.33 -11.45 9.34
C ALA A 297 0.82 -10.04 9.65
N ALA A 298 0.18 -9.40 8.66
CA ALA A 298 -0.44 -8.10 8.89
C ALA A 298 -1.47 -8.19 10.03
N ALA A 299 -1.33 -7.34 11.05
CA ALA A 299 -2.29 -7.24 12.15
C ALA A 299 -3.62 -6.62 11.67
N GLY A 300 -3.54 -5.71 10.69
CA GLY A 300 -4.68 -5.03 10.10
C GLY A 300 -4.34 -4.52 8.68
N SER A 301 -5.21 -3.69 8.17
CA SER A 301 -5.13 -3.04 6.85
C SER A 301 -4.59 -1.60 6.94
N GLY A 302 -4.36 -0.95 5.79
CA GLY A 302 -4.06 0.48 5.75
C GLY A 302 -5.15 1.33 6.40
N LEU A 303 -6.40 0.91 6.35
CA LEU A 303 -7.50 1.59 7.04
C LEU A 303 -7.40 1.47 8.57
N ASP A 304 -6.96 0.32 9.09
CA ASP A 304 -6.66 0.15 10.52
C ASP A 304 -5.49 1.03 10.95
N GLY A 305 -4.47 1.14 10.09
CA GLY A 305 -3.36 2.07 10.29
C GLY A 305 -3.76 3.53 10.24
N ALA A 306 -4.73 3.90 9.39
CA ALA A 306 -5.28 5.26 9.37
C ALA A 306 -6.05 5.58 10.68
N VAL A 307 -6.70 4.59 11.29
CA VAL A 307 -7.27 4.74 12.65
C VAL A 307 -6.17 4.94 13.69
N ALA A 308 -5.13 4.09 13.66
CA ALA A 308 -4.01 4.14 14.61
C ALA A 308 -3.24 5.47 14.52
N LEU A 309 -3.12 6.06 13.32
CA LEU A 309 -2.44 7.33 13.09
C LEU A 309 -2.98 8.48 13.97
N ALA A 310 -4.29 8.48 14.27
CA ALA A 310 -4.90 9.50 15.09
C ALA A 310 -4.38 9.54 16.55
N GLY A 311 -3.93 8.39 17.07
CA GLY A 311 -3.44 8.21 18.43
C GLY A 311 -1.93 8.01 18.55
N LEU A 312 -1.16 8.28 17.50
CA LEU A 312 0.28 8.07 17.51
C LEU A 312 0.94 9.01 18.54
N GLU A 313 1.75 8.44 19.44
CA GLU A 313 2.38 9.19 20.53
C GLU A 313 3.38 10.23 20.03
N SER A 314 3.45 11.38 20.72
CA SER A 314 4.45 12.42 20.41
C SER A 314 5.87 11.87 20.56
N GLY A 315 6.71 12.09 19.56
CA GLY A 315 8.09 11.57 19.53
C GLY A 315 8.25 10.22 18.82
N HIS A 316 7.17 9.60 18.36
CA HIS A 316 7.30 8.42 17.50
C HIS A 316 8.03 8.78 16.20
N PRO A 317 8.96 7.94 15.67
CA PRO A 317 9.76 8.24 14.47
C PRO A 317 8.94 8.54 13.21
N LEU A 318 7.68 8.11 13.15
CA LEU A 318 6.77 8.43 12.04
C LEU A 318 6.24 9.87 12.05
N HIS A 319 6.45 10.65 13.13
CA HIS A 319 6.00 12.06 13.18
C HIS A 319 6.60 12.92 12.06
N GLU A 320 7.80 12.60 11.59
CA GLU A 320 8.41 13.29 10.44
C GLU A 320 7.76 12.95 9.08
N ARG A 321 6.79 12.01 9.05
CA ARG A 321 6.16 11.49 7.83
C ARG A 321 4.73 11.94 7.63
N PHE A 322 4.18 12.70 8.55
CA PHE A 322 2.83 13.23 8.41
C PHE A 322 2.74 14.70 8.81
N ALA A 323 1.74 15.36 8.30
CA ALA A 323 1.39 16.71 8.71
C ALA A 323 0.09 16.70 9.53
N GLU A 324 0.09 17.46 10.60
CA GLU A 324 -1.09 17.66 11.46
C GLU A 324 -1.49 19.12 11.47
N ARG A 325 -2.80 19.39 11.37
CA ARG A 325 -3.39 20.72 11.52
C ARG A 325 -4.60 20.66 12.44
N THR A 326 -4.73 21.67 13.27
CA THR A 326 -5.85 21.86 14.22
C THR A 326 -6.45 23.25 14.07
N ARG A 327 -7.77 23.36 14.34
CA ARG A 327 -8.49 24.64 14.45
C ARG A 327 -8.60 25.09 15.87
#